data_c2a62808af4d39b51246661d7b6b5dc8
#
_entry.id   c2a62808af4d39b51246661d7b6b5dc8
#
_cell.length_a   1.000
_cell.length_b   1.000
_cell.length_c   1.000
_cell.angle_alpha   90.00
_cell.angle_beta   90.00
_cell.angle_gamma   90.00
#
_symmetry.space_group_name_H-M   'P 1'
#
loop_
_entity.id
_entity.type
_entity.pdbx_description
1 polymer ?
#
loop_
_entity_poly.entity_id
_entity_poly.type
_entity_poly.pdbx_seq_one_letter_code
_entity_poly.pdbx_strand_id
1 'polypeptide(L)'
;MRAMPKFRVVNCSKLDSMPTPYRVILTALVISLGISQSICCAQSSNSGSFPYNPDSDNSGTIEVNDLLIFLPYYGSNFSVEGVVPIAFGGTSATSASAARDSLGLESVQDSTISGATYTWMNESARVMQRFAQGFAVSASGLYAHASGINSTASGAYSHAQNRLTTASATCSSAQGEGTTASGTASHAEGMFSSASALTAHAEGYNTDATSNYSHAEGYGTSAEGTASHVQGYLTTASGLYSHAEGRQTEAIGNSAHAEGQTSVAAGDVAHAEGFGCTASGYASHAGGFESTASGLNSRAIGRTSVASAPNTFATGLGTIADQENSAVFGRYNSSEQTGVLLVVGNGSTDDDRSNAFTVNAVGDANISGNATVNGEIEVGGHEVAAVLTALLNTVDSLQNSISNLQEQLNELSNGE
;
A
#
# COMPACT_ATOMS: atom_id res chain seq x y z
N MET A 1 5.69 -10.40 54.22
CA MET A 1 5.80 -11.65 53.44
C MET A 1 4.40 -12.12 53.10
N ARG A 2 3.98 -11.94 51.84
CA ARG A 2 2.70 -12.49 51.34
C ARG A 2 2.93 -13.94 50.93
N ALA A 3 2.13 -14.86 51.42
CA ALA A 3 2.18 -16.29 51.09
C ALA A 3 1.91 -16.49 49.61
N MET A 4 2.82 -17.19 48.90
CA MET A 4 2.61 -17.60 47.53
C MET A 4 1.53 -18.70 47.45
N PRO A 5 0.70 -18.72 46.41
CA PRO A 5 -0.33 -19.73 46.26
C PRO A 5 0.29 -21.12 45.95
N LYS A 6 -0.21 -22.14 46.64
CA LYS A 6 0.15 -23.55 46.40
C LYS A 6 -0.40 -24.01 45.08
N PHE A 7 0.47 -24.44 44.15
CA PHE A 7 0.05 -25.09 42.90
C PHE A 7 -0.28 -26.55 43.15
N ARG A 8 -1.52 -26.92 42.95
CA ARG A 8 -1.96 -28.33 43.01
C ARG A 8 -1.81 -28.97 41.65
N VAL A 9 -1.02 -30.02 41.53
CA VAL A 9 -0.91 -30.79 40.28
C VAL A 9 -2.25 -31.43 39.98
N VAL A 10 -2.88 -31.07 38.86
CA VAL A 10 -4.14 -31.67 38.43
C VAL A 10 -3.83 -32.96 37.69
N ASN A 11 -4.39 -34.07 38.17
CA ASN A 11 -4.24 -35.41 37.56
C ASN A 11 -4.86 -35.40 36.15
N CYS A 12 -4.09 -35.83 35.12
CA CYS A 12 -4.48 -35.83 33.70
C CYS A 12 -5.77 -36.62 33.42
N SER A 13 -6.14 -37.62 34.22
CA SER A 13 -7.39 -38.38 34.05
C SER A 13 -8.67 -37.57 34.26
N LYS A 14 -8.59 -36.36 34.85
CA LYS A 14 -9.74 -35.43 35.02
C LYS A 14 -9.88 -34.39 33.92
N LEU A 15 -8.89 -34.22 33.04
CA LEU A 15 -8.96 -33.28 31.91
C LEU A 15 -9.91 -33.77 30.81
N ASP A 16 -10.04 -35.07 30.64
CA ASP A 16 -10.89 -35.65 29.59
C ASP A 16 -12.39 -35.56 29.84
N SER A 17 -12.78 -35.30 31.08
CA SER A 17 -14.17 -35.15 31.52
C SER A 17 -14.67 -33.71 31.60
N MET A 18 -13.86 -32.71 31.24
CA MET A 18 -14.25 -31.26 31.30
C MET A 18 -14.86 -30.76 29.98
N PRO A 19 -15.87 -29.85 30.03
CA PRO A 19 -16.42 -29.22 28.85
C PRO A 19 -15.39 -28.45 28.04
N THR A 20 -15.52 -28.43 26.72
CA THR A 20 -14.59 -27.89 25.72
C THR A 20 -14.06 -26.46 26.02
N PRO A 21 -14.84 -25.49 26.53
CA PRO A 21 -14.34 -24.14 26.75
C PRO A 21 -13.29 -24.03 27.87
N TYR A 22 -13.34 -24.92 28.87
CA TYR A 22 -12.36 -24.94 29.99
C TYR A 22 -11.03 -25.62 29.60
N ARG A 23 -11.05 -26.56 28.64
CA ARG A 23 -9.86 -27.18 28.06
C ARG A 23 -8.97 -26.16 27.33
N VAL A 24 -9.57 -25.30 26.53
CA VAL A 24 -8.86 -24.28 25.74
C VAL A 24 -8.17 -23.24 26.66
N ILE A 25 -8.84 -22.82 27.74
CA ILE A 25 -8.29 -21.84 28.68
C ILE A 25 -7.11 -22.43 29.47
N LEU A 26 -7.20 -23.69 29.88
CA LEU A 26 -6.12 -24.34 30.64
C LEU A 26 -4.90 -24.62 29.74
N THR A 27 -5.11 -25.00 28.47
CA THR A 27 -4.04 -25.20 27.49
C THR A 27 -3.35 -23.89 27.13
N ALA A 28 -4.11 -22.79 26.98
CA ALA A 28 -3.57 -21.47 26.73
C ALA A 28 -2.74 -20.93 27.92
N LEU A 29 -3.15 -21.23 29.16
CA LEU A 29 -2.43 -20.81 30.37
C LEU A 29 -1.09 -21.57 30.52
N VAL A 30 -1.04 -22.85 30.16
CA VAL A 30 0.19 -23.67 30.16
C VAL A 30 1.18 -23.20 29.09
N ILE A 31 0.69 -22.80 27.93
CA ILE A 31 1.53 -22.25 26.83
C ILE A 31 2.08 -20.85 27.19
N SER A 32 1.28 -20.00 27.85
CA SER A 32 1.70 -18.65 28.26
C SER A 32 2.76 -18.64 29.36
N LEU A 33 2.88 -19.73 30.14
CA LEU A 33 3.88 -19.87 31.20
C LEU A 33 5.18 -20.55 30.73
N GLY A 34 5.32 -20.87 29.42
CA GLY A 34 6.54 -21.43 28.83
C GLY A 34 6.88 -22.86 29.30
N ILE A 35 5.91 -23.58 29.88
CA ILE A 35 6.08 -24.97 30.32
C ILE A 35 5.75 -25.88 29.15
N SER A 36 6.76 -26.56 28.60
CA SER A 36 6.54 -27.49 27.46
C SER A 36 5.66 -28.66 27.86
N GLN A 37 4.77 -29.10 26.96
CA GLN A 37 3.84 -30.24 27.15
C GLN A 37 4.53 -31.56 27.51
N SER A 38 5.84 -31.65 27.35
CA SER A 38 6.63 -32.85 27.68
C SER A 38 6.69 -33.16 29.18
N ILE A 39 6.35 -32.21 30.07
CA ILE A 39 6.37 -32.40 31.52
C ILE A 39 5.09 -33.10 32.04
N CYS A 40 3.99 -32.97 31.30
CA CYS A 40 2.71 -33.62 31.72
C CYS A 40 2.54 -35.09 31.35
N CYS A 41 3.36 -35.64 30.44
CA CYS A 41 3.19 -37.03 29.96
C CYS A 41 4.13 -38.04 30.64
N ALA A 42 4.94 -37.68 31.62
CA ALA A 42 5.93 -38.55 32.25
C ALA A 42 5.41 -39.35 33.47
N GLN A 43 4.09 -39.45 33.68
CA GLN A 43 3.53 -40.30 34.76
C GLN A 43 2.57 -41.38 34.20
N SER A 44 3.11 -42.34 33.49
CA SER A 44 2.49 -43.70 33.46
C SER A 44 3.46 -44.68 34.09
N SER A 45 3.12 -45.12 35.25
CA SER A 45 3.50 -46.35 35.96
C SER A 45 4.63 -47.16 35.34
N ASN A 46 5.87 -46.94 35.77
CA ASN A 46 6.82 -48.03 35.96
C ASN A 46 7.75 -47.63 37.12
N SER A 47 7.83 -48.48 38.14
CA SER A 47 8.63 -48.32 39.35
C SER A 47 10.13 -48.49 39.06
N GLY A 48 10.70 -47.65 38.23
CA GLY A 48 12.13 -47.45 38.09
C GLY A 48 12.49 -46.19 38.90
N SER A 49 13.33 -46.30 39.89
CA SER A 49 13.81 -45.18 40.66
C SER A 49 14.55 -44.18 39.76
N PHE A 50 13.92 -43.08 39.46
CA PHE A 50 14.62 -41.90 38.93
C PHE A 50 15.69 -41.52 39.96
N PRO A 51 16.93 -41.17 39.55
CA PRO A 51 17.96 -40.76 40.50
C PRO A 51 17.59 -39.45 41.23
N TYR A 52 16.53 -38.78 40.81
CA TYR A 52 15.97 -37.63 41.48
C TYR A 52 14.44 -37.65 41.45
N ASN A 53 13.83 -37.61 42.61
CA ASN A 53 12.39 -37.44 42.78
C ASN A 53 12.12 -35.94 43.04
N PRO A 54 11.43 -35.23 42.11
CA PRO A 54 11.12 -33.83 42.31
C PRO A 54 10.18 -33.53 43.50
N ASP A 55 9.50 -34.56 44.01
CA ASP A 55 8.72 -34.57 45.24
C ASP A 55 9.46 -35.47 46.24
N SER A 56 10.46 -34.92 46.90
CA SER A 56 11.42 -35.64 47.70
C SER A 56 10.82 -36.28 48.99
N ASP A 57 9.72 -35.73 49.46
CA ASP A 57 8.98 -36.22 50.65
C ASP A 57 7.72 -37.04 50.30
N ASN A 58 7.45 -37.24 48.97
CA ASN A 58 6.26 -37.93 48.45
C ASN A 58 4.93 -37.34 48.96
N SER A 59 4.89 -36.00 49.23
CA SER A 59 3.69 -35.31 49.70
C SER A 59 2.62 -35.17 48.60
N GLY A 60 2.97 -35.43 47.33
CA GLY A 60 2.12 -35.24 46.14
C GLY A 60 2.07 -33.77 45.68
N THR A 61 2.93 -32.89 46.21
CA THR A 61 3.08 -31.51 45.85
C THR A 61 4.56 -31.15 45.83
N ILE A 62 5.03 -30.45 44.79
CA ILE A 62 6.39 -29.89 44.75
C ILE A 62 6.38 -28.58 45.51
N GLU A 63 7.02 -28.58 46.66
CA GLU A 63 7.12 -27.41 47.57
C GLU A 63 8.53 -26.80 47.52
N VAL A 64 8.70 -25.67 48.24
CA VAL A 64 10.00 -24.95 48.32
C VAL A 64 11.11 -25.84 48.90
N ASN A 65 10.78 -26.74 49.79
CA ASN A 65 11.75 -27.67 50.40
C ASN A 65 12.29 -28.67 49.36
N ASP A 66 11.47 -29.19 48.42
CA ASP A 66 11.87 -30.06 47.36
C ASP A 66 12.82 -29.33 46.40
N LEU A 67 12.54 -28.06 46.11
CA LEU A 67 13.37 -27.20 45.31
C LEU A 67 14.72 -26.87 45.97
N LEU A 68 14.73 -26.69 47.31
CA LEU A 68 15.94 -26.42 48.05
C LEU A 68 16.89 -27.62 48.07
N ILE A 69 16.40 -28.87 47.99
CA ILE A 69 17.22 -30.08 47.89
C ILE A 69 17.84 -30.17 46.48
N PHE A 70 17.18 -29.65 45.44
CA PHE A 70 17.66 -29.62 44.05
C PHE A 70 18.69 -28.48 43.81
N LEU A 71 18.54 -27.33 44.46
CA LEU A 71 19.38 -26.14 44.26
C LEU A 71 20.89 -26.36 44.38
N PRO A 72 21.42 -27.18 45.31
CA PRO A 72 22.85 -27.47 45.40
C PRO A 72 23.42 -28.20 44.20
N TYR A 73 22.56 -28.85 43.42
CA TYR A 73 22.94 -29.58 42.22
C TYR A 73 22.75 -28.74 40.93
N TYR A 74 22.04 -27.63 41.07
CA TYR A 74 21.81 -26.70 39.94
C TYR A 74 23.05 -25.83 39.74
N GLY A 75 23.78 -26.10 38.66
CA GLY A 75 25.00 -25.35 38.32
C GLY A 75 26.30 -25.99 38.82
N SER A 76 26.25 -27.13 39.51
CA SER A 76 27.44 -27.93 39.71
C SER A 76 27.74 -28.76 38.46
N ASN A 77 29.03 -28.83 38.06
CA ASN A 77 29.45 -29.77 37.04
C ASN A 77 29.01 -31.18 37.41
N PHE A 78 28.00 -31.73 36.73
CA PHE A 78 27.66 -33.13 36.82
C PHE A 78 28.80 -33.94 36.23
N SER A 79 29.73 -34.41 37.04
CA SER A 79 30.54 -35.58 36.69
C SER A 79 29.68 -36.80 36.98
N VAL A 80 28.88 -37.22 36.03
CA VAL A 80 28.23 -38.52 36.15
C VAL A 80 29.33 -39.57 36.00
N GLU A 81 29.77 -40.17 37.11
CA GLU A 81 30.56 -41.41 37.07
C GLU A 81 29.62 -42.51 36.55
N GLY A 82 29.47 -42.58 35.26
CA GLY A 82 28.64 -43.60 34.60
C GLY A 82 27.82 -43.04 33.43
N VAL A 83 27.47 -43.96 32.54
CA VAL A 83 26.67 -43.64 31.33
C VAL A 83 25.20 -43.57 31.73
N VAL A 84 24.53 -42.46 31.45
CA VAL A 84 23.07 -42.34 31.65
C VAL A 84 22.35 -43.20 30.61
N PRO A 85 21.57 -44.24 31.01
CA PRO A 85 20.84 -45.06 30.07
C PRO A 85 19.84 -44.28 29.21
N ILE A 86 19.57 -44.73 27.97
CA ILE A 86 18.61 -44.11 27.05
C ILE A 86 17.21 -44.02 27.66
N ALA A 87 16.80 -45.01 28.49
CA ALA A 87 15.53 -45.00 29.22
C ALA A 87 15.33 -43.80 30.15
N PHE A 88 16.40 -43.14 30.55
CA PHE A 88 16.39 -41.95 31.40
C PHE A 88 16.82 -40.66 30.64
N GLY A 89 16.72 -40.68 29.30
CA GLY A 89 17.07 -39.56 28.44
C GLY A 89 18.56 -39.41 28.16
N GLY A 90 19.39 -40.38 28.59
CA GLY A 90 20.83 -40.44 28.29
C GLY A 90 21.11 -41.18 26.98
N THR A 91 22.24 -40.89 26.38
CA THR A 91 22.68 -41.56 25.14
C THR A 91 23.40 -42.89 25.41
N SER A 92 23.61 -43.32 26.67
CA SER A 92 24.40 -44.45 27.10
C SER A 92 25.83 -44.48 26.53
N ALA A 93 26.36 -43.34 26.17
CA ALA A 93 27.62 -43.20 25.45
C ALA A 93 28.69 -42.45 26.26
N THR A 94 29.93 -42.87 26.13
CA THR A 94 31.09 -42.23 26.76
C THR A 94 31.84 -41.28 25.80
N SER A 95 31.38 -41.19 24.54
CA SER A 95 31.94 -40.27 23.56
C SER A 95 30.85 -39.61 22.72
N ALA A 96 31.15 -38.48 22.11
CA ALA A 96 30.20 -37.79 21.22
C ALA A 96 29.81 -38.61 20.00
N SER A 97 30.70 -39.48 19.45
CA SER A 97 30.39 -40.41 18.36
C SER A 97 29.40 -41.49 18.81
N ALA A 98 29.70 -42.16 19.93
CA ALA A 98 28.83 -43.21 20.46
C ALA A 98 27.46 -42.63 20.89
N ALA A 99 27.39 -41.37 21.32
CA ALA A 99 26.13 -40.68 21.61
C ALA A 99 25.27 -40.50 20.34
N ARG A 100 25.87 -40.09 19.23
CA ARG A 100 25.18 -39.97 17.93
C ARG A 100 24.65 -41.30 17.44
N ASP A 101 25.47 -42.37 17.54
CA ASP A 101 25.08 -43.74 17.15
C ASP A 101 23.87 -44.20 17.97
N SER A 102 23.87 -43.97 19.30
CA SER A 102 22.82 -44.35 20.22
C SER A 102 21.49 -43.58 19.96
N LEU A 103 21.55 -42.37 19.39
CA LEU A 103 20.39 -41.58 19.01
C LEU A 103 19.93 -41.86 17.58
N GLY A 104 20.56 -42.80 16.84
CA GLY A 104 20.25 -43.04 15.43
C GLY A 104 20.63 -41.87 14.50
N LEU A 105 21.59 -41.05 14.92
CA LEU A 105 22.06 -39.89 14.18
C LEU A 105 23.32 -40.22 13.34
N GLU A 106 23.52 -41.48 12.99
CA GLU A 106 24.69 -41.95 12.23
C GLU A 106 24.83 -41.28 10.85
N SER A 107 23.68 -40.85 10.28
CA SER A 107 23.65 -40.14 8.99
C SER A 107 23.78 -38.63 9.12
N VAL A 108 23.73 -38.09 10.33
CA VAL A 108 23.96 -36.66 10.57
C VAL A 108 25.46 -36.38 10.64
N GLN A 109 26.12 -36.44 9.49
CA GLN A 109 27.48 -35.96 9.39
C GLN A 109 27.49 -34.44 9.54
N ASP A 110 28.45 -33.92 10.28
CA ASP A 110 28.70 -32.47 10.39
C ASP A 110 28.86 -31.76 9.01
N SER A 111 29.05 -32.55 7.95
CA SER A 111 29.15 -32.07 6.55
C SER A 111 27.81 -31.70 5.90
N THR A 112 26.65 -32.12 6.45
CA THR A 112 25.31 -31.79 5.89
C THR A 112 24.72 -30.51 6.48
N ILE A 113 25.31 -29.96 7.52
CA ILE A 113 25.03 -28.60 8.01
C ILE A 113 26.15 -27.71 7.48
N SER A 114 26.29 -27.62 6.16
CA SER A 114 27.28 -26.76 5.55
C SER A 114 26.91 -25.29 5.81
N GLY A 115 27.68 -24.63 6.68
CA GLY A 115 27.53 -23.22 7.00
C GLY A 115 27.13 -22.88 8.44
N ALA A 116 26.57 -23.82 9.21
CA ALA A 116 26.37 -23.59 10.64
C ALA A 116 27.69 -23.86 11.39
N THR A 117 28.50 -22.87 11.55
CA THR A 117 29.63 -22.94 12.48
C THR A 117 29.07 -22.77 13.89
N TYR A 118 28.69 -23.88 14.54
CA TYR A 118 28.46 -23.90 15.99
C TYR A 118 29.78 -23.71 16.69
N THR A 119 30.21 -22.49 16.88
CA THR A 119 31.33 -22.19 17.75
C THR A 119 30.81 -22.22 19.19
N TRP A 120 30.98 -23.38 19.84
CA TRP A 120 30.84 -23.47 21.31
C TRP A 120 31.97 -22.65 21.91
N MET A 121 31.76 -21.36 22.06
CA MET A 121 32.70 -20.52 22.75
C MET A 121 32.47 -20.62 24.25
N ASN A 122 33.64 -20.74 24.93
CA ASN A 122 33.89 -20.62 26.34
C ASN A 122 32.78 -19.88 27.13
N GLU A 123 32.42 -20.38 28.26
CA GLU A 123 31.31 -20.23 29.20
C GLU A 123 30.63 -18.85 29.40
N SER A 124 31.04 -17.79 28.72
CA SER A 124 30.50 -16.44 28.95
C SER A 124 29.63 -15.85 27.84
N ALA A 125 29.57 -16.45 26.65
CA ALA A 125 28.70 -15.94 25.57
C ALA A 125 28.30 -17.08 24.59
N ARG A 126 27.14 -17.67 24.84
CA ARG A 126 26.44 -18.48 23.84
C ARG A 126 25.80 -17.58 22.80
N VAL A 127 26.56 -17.07 21.85
CA VAL A 127 26.00 -16.31 20.74
C VAL A 127 26.16 -17.16 19.48
N MET A 128 25.04 -17.69 18.96
CA MET A 128 25.03 -18.25 17.61
C MET A 128 25.25 -17.08 16.64
N GLN A 129 26.43 -17.02 16.04
CA GLN A 129 26.79 -15.94 15.10
C GLN A 129 26.14 -16.14 13.72
N ARG A 130 25.71 -17.35 13.39
CA ARG A 130 25.08 -17.73 12.11
C ARG A 130 24.18 -18.91 12.32
N PHE A 131 23.03 -18.93 11.66
CA PHE A 131 22.08 -20.04 11.73
C PHE A 131 21.64 -20.45 10.33
N ALA A 132 21.84 -21.71 9.96
CA ALA A 132 21.37 -22.28 8.70
C ALA A 132 20.64 -23.59 8.96
N GLN A 133 19.38 -23.69 8.47
CA GLN A 133 18.54 -24.88 8.67
C GLN A 133 17.77 -25.22 7.39
N GLY A 134 17.94 -26.44 6.86
CA GLY A 134 17.20 -26.91 5.70
C GLY A 134 18.10 -27.53 4.64
N PHE A 135 17.60 -27.60 3.39
CA PHE A 135 18.30 -28.20 2.26
C PHE A 135 18.99 -27.13 1.41
N ALA A 136 20.29 -27.27 1.19
CA ALA A 136 21.12 -26.32 0.42
C ALA A 136 21.00 -24.86 0.89
N VAL A 137 20.96 -24.66 2.22
CA VAL A 137 20.82 -23.35 2.86
C VAL A 137 22.19 -22.80 3.23
N SER A 138 22.42 -21.50 3.06
CA SER A 138 23.66 -20.82 3.39
C SER A 138 23.43 -19.57 4.24
N ALA A 139 24.04 -19.53 5.45
CA ALA A 139 24.13 -18.32 6.27
C ALA A 139 25.60 -17.93 6.41
N SER A 140 26.08 -17.02 5.57
CA SER A 140 27.49 -16.59 5.55
C SER A 140 27.74 -15.22 6.20
N GLY A 141 26.70 -14.40 6.33
CA GLY A 141 26.78 -13.10 7.01
C GLY A 141 26.96 -13.20 8.52
N LEU A 142 27.55 -12.19 9.15
CA LEU A 142 27.66 -12.10 10.60
C LEU A 142 26.27 -11.96 11.21
N TYR A 143 25.88 -12.82 12.16
CA TYR A 143 24.55 -12.90 12.76
C TYR A 143 23.42 -13.16 11.75
N ALA A 144 23.74 -13.78 10.60
CA ALA A 144 22.75 -14.11 9.58
C ALA A 144 21.93 -15.36 9.96
N HIS A 145 20.67 -15.36 9.52
CA HIS A 145 19.76 -16.48 9.65
C HIS A 145 19.24 -16.90 8.28
N ALA A 146 19.41 -18.18 7.92
CA ALA A 146 18.83 -18.76 6.72
C ALA A 146 18.11 -20.06 7.04
N SER A 147 16.88 -20.26 6.52
CA SER A 147 16.12 -21.49 6.71
C SER A 147 15.27 -21.84 5.50
N GLY A 148 15.04 -23.15 5.27
CA GLY A 148 14.19 -23.64 4.19
C GLY A 148 14.94 -24.43 3.12
N ILE A 149 14.73 -24.07 1.83
CA ILE A 149 15.32 -24.78 0.68
C ILE A 149 16.00 -23.77 -0.26
N ASN A 150 17.29 -23.95 -0.54
CA ASN A 150 18.08 -23.08 -1.41
C ASN A 150 18.04 -21.60 -0.98
N SER A 151 17.98 -21.34 0.32
CA SER A 151 17.92 -19.98 0.86
C SER A 151 19.31 -19.49 1.27
N THR A 152 19.61 -18.22 1.00
CA THR A 152 20.94 -17.63 1.25
C THR A 152 20.82 -16.32 2.03
N ALA A 153 21.46 -16.25 3.21
CA ALA A 153 21.63 -15.04 4.02
C ALA A 153 23.12 -14.69 4.08
N SER A 154 23.56 -13.80 3.22
CA SER A 154 24.98 -13.41 3.11
C SER A 154 25.31 -12.04 3.70
N GLY A 155 24.31 -11.19 3.91
CA GLY A 155 24.49 -9.92 4.60
C GLY A 155 24.67 -10.06 6.11
N ALA A 156 25.36 -9.13 6.77
CA ALA A 156 25.39 -9.08 8.23
C ALA A 156 23.98 -8.79 8.77
N TYR A 157 23.57 -9.50 9.81
CA TYR A 157 22.22 -9.39 10.41
C TYR A 157 21.07 -9.69 9.42
N SER A 158 21.35 -10.42 8.33
CA SER A 158 20.36 -10.73 7.31
C SER A 158 19.51 -11.96 7.66
N HIS A 159 18.29 -12.01 7.09
CA HIS A 159 17.34 -13.10 7.29
C HIS A 159 16.81 -13.60 5.95
N ALA A 160 16.96 -14.90 5.65
CA ALA A 160 16.41 -15.55 4.45
C ALA A 160 15.60 -16.77 4.84
N GLN A 161 14.31 -16.82 4.49
CA GLN A 161 13.40 -17.86 4.95
C GLN A 161 12.54 -18.40 3.80
N ASN A 162 12.31 -19.71 3.80
CA ASN A 162 11.50 -20.53 2.92
C ASN A 162 12.26 -21.02 1.68
N ARG A 163 11.83 -20.73 0.42
CA ARG A 163 12.35 -21.36 -0.78
C ARG A 163 13.00 -20.36 -1.72
N LEU A 164 14.25 -20.62 -2.14
CA LEU A 164 14.98 -19.80 -3.13
C LEU A 164 15.09 -18.32 -2.72
N THR A 165 15.15 -18.03 -1.41
CA THR A 165 15.23 -16.66 -0.92
C THR A 165 16.67 -16.18 -0.79
N THR A 166 16.93 -14.90 -1.07
CA THR A 166 18.26 -14.32 -0.97
C THR A 166 18.24 -13.00 -0.20
N ALA A 167 18.90 -12.95 0.96
CA ALA A 167 19.13 -11.74 1.75
C ALA A 167 20.63 -11.43 1.76
N SER A 168 21.08 -10.52 0.89
CA SER A 168 22.51 -10.32 0.61
C SER A 168 23.11 -9.06 1.23
N ALA A 169 22.31 -8.09 1.63
CA ALA A 169 22.79 -6.86 2.24
C ALA A 169 22.67 -6.86 3.78
N THR A 170 23.31 -5.91 4.42
CA THR A 170 23.23 -5.72 5.88
C THR A 170 21.79 -5.43 6.32
N CYS A 171 21.33 -6.15 7.36
CA CYS A 171 19.96 -6.03 7.90
C CYS A 171 18.85 -6.33 6.88
N SER A 172 19.13 -7.01 5.78
CA SER A 172 18.12 -7.36 4.79
C SER A 172 17.31 -8.59 5.20
N SER A 173 16.04 -8.64 4.78
CA SER A 173 15.11 -9.76 5.05
C SER A 173 14.43 -10.22 3.77
N ALA A 174 14.49 -11.53 3.46
CA ALA A 174 13.85 -12.16 2.32
C ALA A 174 13.02 -13.36 2.75
N GLN A 175 11.70 -13.35 2.51
CA GLN A 175 10.77 -14.39 2.95
C GLN A 175 9.85 -14.81 1.81
N GLY A 176 9.52 -16.12 1.72
CA GLY A 176 8.59 -16.63 0.72
C GLY A 176 9.28 -17.48 -0.36
N GLU A 177 8.94 -17.30 -1.64
CA GLU A 177 9.52 -18.07 -2.74
C GLU A 177 10.20 -17.17 -3.78
N GLY A 178 11.48 -17.39 -4.02
CA GLY A 178 12.23 -16.67 -5.05
C GLY A 178 12.42 -15.18 -4.74
N THR A 179 12.28 -14.76 -3.48
CA THR A 179 12.41 -13.36 -3.09
C THR A 179 13.87 -12.95 -2.91
N THR A 180 14.16 -11.69 -3.22
CA THR A 180 15.52 -11.13 -3.13
C THR A 180 15.50 -9.80 -2.37
N ALA A 181 16.23 -9.72 -1.26
CA ALA A 181 16.51 -8.50 -0.50
C ALA A 181 17.99 -8.18 -0.58
N SER A 182 18.37 -7.29 -1.50
CA SER A 182 19.78 -6.94 -1.77
C SER A 182 20.15 -5.51 -1.38
N GLY A 183 19.20 -4.69 -0.97
CA GLY A 183 19.45 -3.37 -0.39
C GLY A 183 19.71 -3.44 1.12
N THR A 184 20.51 -2.52 1.65
CA THR A 184 20.70 -2.40 3.10
C THR A 184 19.38 -2.10 3.80
N ALA A 185 19.04 -2.87 4.85
CA ALA A 185 17.80 -2.80 5.59
C ALA A 185 16.54 -2.97 4.69
N SER A 186 16.67 -3.64 3.54
CA SER A 186 15.55 -3.94 2.64
C SER A 186 14.74 -5.15 3.11
N HIS A 187 13.49 -5.21 2.71
CA HIS A 187 12.58 -6.32 2.98
C HIS A 187 11.89 -6.79 1.70
N ALA A 188 11.94 -8.08 1.42
CA ALA A 188 11.22 -8.69 0.30
C ALA A 188 10.42 -9.90 0.80
N GLU A 189 9.11 -9.93 0.54
CA GLU A 189 8.26 -11.05 0.92
C GLU A 189 7.26 -11.44 -0.18
N GLY A 190 6.69 -12.66 -0.06
CA GLY A 190 5.76 -13.20 -1.03
C GLY A 190 6.42 -14.10 -2.06
N MET A 191 6.19 -13.87 -3.37
CA MET A 191 6.73 -14.72 -4.43
C MET A 191 7.35 -13.87 -5.56
N PHE A 192 8.63 -14.13 -5.85
CA PHE A 192 9.43 -13.44 -6.88
C PHE A 192 9.57 -11.93 -6.66
N SER A 193 9.39 -11.45 -5.43
CA SER A 193 9.52 -10.04 -5.08
C SER A 193 10.99 -9.66 -4.84
N SER A 194 11.36 -8.43 -5.21
CA SER A 194 12.73 -7.93 -5.16
C SER A 194 12.81 -6.54 -4.50
N ALA A 195 13.58 -6.42 -3.42
CA ALA A 195 13.89 -5.16 -2.75
C ALA A 195 15.39 -4.90 -2.85
N SER A 196 15.81 -4.08 -3.83
CA SER A 196 17.21 -3.96 -4.21
C SER A 196 17.93 -2.71 -3.69
N ALA A 197 17.19 -1.74 -3.16
CA ALA A 197 17.78 -0.47 -2.69
C ALA A 197 17.70 -0.30 -1.17
N LEU A 198 18.32 0.76 -0.67
CA LEU A 198 18.36 1.11 0.76
C LEU A 198 16.94 1.25 1.33
N THR A 199 16.61 0.48 2.38
CA THR A 199 15.31 0.45 3.06
C THR A 199 14.11 0.25 2.12
N ALA A 200 14.33 -0.38 0.96
CA ALA A 200 13.26 -0.73 0.03
C ALA A 200 12.40 -1.87 0.59
N HIS A 201 11.11 -1.85 0.30
CA HIS A 201 10.17 -2.88 0.70
C HIS A 201 9.37 -3.39 -0.51
N ALA A 202 9.37 -4.71 -0.72
CA ALA A 202 8.63 -5.36 -1.81
C ALA A 202 7.81 -6.53 -1.26
N GLU A 203 6.48 -6.51 -1.41
CA GLU A 203 5.60 -7.57 -0.95
C GLU A 203 4.55 -7.97 -1.99
N GLY A 204 4.27 -9.28 -2.11
CA GLY A 204 3.27 -9.79 -3.03
C GLY A 204 3.82 -10.76 -4.07
N TYR A 205 3.39 -10.62 -5.33
CA TYR A 205 3.83 -11.45 -6.45
C TYR A 205 4.53 -10.62 -7.52
N ASN A 206 5.81 -10.94 -7.80
CA ASN A 206 6.61 -10.26 -8.82
C ASN A 206 6.62 -8.73 -8.64
N THR A 207 6.88 -8.28 -7.42
CA THR A 207 6.96 -6.87 -7.06
C THR A 207 8.42 -6.42 -6.98
N ASP A 208 8.71 -5.24 -7.50
CA ASP A 208 10.06 -4.68 -7.54
C ASP A 208 10.13 -3.31 -6.84
N ALA A 209 10.90 -3.22 -5.75
CA ALA A 209 11.26 -1.98 -5.09
C ALA A 209 12.74 -1.69 -5.35
N THR A 210 13.02 -0.88 -6.39
CA THR A 210 14.37 -0.73 -6.94
C THR A 210 15.09 0.54 -6.52
N SER A 211 14.39 1.46 -5.86
CA SER A 211 14.94 2.74 -5.42
C SER A 211 14.94 2.90 -3.89
N ASN A 212 15.77 3.82 -3.38
CA ASN A 212 15.86 4.06 -1.94
C ASN A 212 14.50 4.46 -1.34
N TYR A 213 14.16 3.86 -0.19
CA TYR A 213 12.91 4.14 0.55
C TYR A 213 11.63 3.82 -0.24
N SER A 214 11.73 3.08 -1.35
CA SER A 214 10.57 2.72 -2.17
C SER A 214 9.79 1.55 -1.57
N HIS A 215 8.49 1.51 -1.85
CA HIS A 215 7.59 0.45 -1.42
C HIS A 215 6.75 -0.06 -2.61
N ALA A 216 6.77 -1.37 -2.84
CA ALA A 216 5.99 -2.03 -3.88
C ALA A 216 5.17 -3.18 -3.30
N GLU A 217 3.84 -3.13 -3.45
CA GLU A 217 2.93 -4.19 -3.00
C GLU A 217 1.93 -4.61 -4.07
N GLY A 218 1.52 -5.89 -4.06
CA GLY A 218 0.48 -6.41 -4.95
C GLY A 218 0.98 -7.40 -6.00
N TYR A 219 0.61 -7.21 -7.27
CA TYR A 219 0.96 -8.10 -8.38
C TYR A 219 1.64 -7.34 -9.53
N GLY A 220 2.90 -7.67 -9.80
CA GLY A 220 3.64 -7.10 -10.93
C GLY A 220 3.86 -5.58 -10.82
N THR A 221 4.04 -5.07 -9.61
CA THR A 221 4.21 -3.65 -9.33
C THR A 221 5.68 -3.25 -9.31
N SER A 222 6.01 -2.04 -9.74
CA SER A 222 7.38 -1.53 -9.79
C SER A 222 7.52 -0.13 -9.18
N ALA A 223 8.26 -0.01 -8.07
CA ALA A 223 8.58 1.24 -7.39
C ALA A 223 10.02 1.66 -7.73
N GLU A 224 10.17 2.51 -8.75
CA GLU A 224 11.45 2.90 -9.34
C GLU A 224 11.96 4.27 -8.88
N GLY A 225 11.06 5.12 -8.39
CA GLY A 225 11.41 6.44 -7.84
C GLY A 225 11.87 6.36 -6.39
N THR A 226 12.79 7.23 -5.99
CA THR A 226 13.16 7.36 -4.57
C THR A 226 11.94 7.77 -3.74
N ALA A 227 11.69 7.03 -2.66
CA ALA A 227 10.53 7.19 -1.79
C ALA A 227 9.18 7.12 -2.54
N SER A 228 9.14 6.36 -3.65
CA SER A 228 7.91 6.06 -4.37
C SER A 228 7.13 4.93 -3.70
N HIS A 229 5.83 4.92 -3.89
CA HIS A 229 4.93 3.88 -3.42
C HIS A 229 4.04 3.37 -4.55
N VAL A 230 3.96 2.06 -4.70
CA VAL A 230 3.04 1.42 -5.65
C VAL A 230 2.24 0.32 -4.99
N GLN A 231 0.96 0.23 -5.36
CA GLN A 231 0.10 -0.86 -4.94
C GLN A 231 -0.90 -1.27 -6.03
N GLY A 232 -1.28 -2.56 -6.05
CA GLY A 232 -2.33 -3.05 -6.92
C GLY A 232 -1.86 -4.04 -7.98
N TYR A 233 -2.26 -3.85 -9.24
CA TYR A 233 -2.00 -4.78 -10.36
C TYR A 233 -1.30 -4.09 -11.52
N LEU A 234 -0.06 -4.48 -11.80
CA LEU A 234 0.77 -3.94 -12.89
C LEU A 234 0.90 -2.41 -12.85
N THR A 235 1.10 -1.85 -11.66
CA THR A 235 1.28 -0.41 -11.44
C THR A 235 2.76 -0.05 -11.38
N THR A 236 3.10 1.18 -11.80
CA THR A 236 4.48 1.68 -11.80
C THR A 236 4.56 3.10 -11.25
N ALA A 237 5.50 3.35 -10.32
CA ALA A 237 5.83 4.68 -9.82
C ALA A 237 7.32 4.95 -10.06
N SER A 238 7.64 5.73 -11.12
CA SER A 238 9.01 6.03 -11.52
C SER A 238 9.51 7.41 -11.11
N GLY A 239 8.60 8.33 -10.81
CA GLY A 239 8.95 9.65 -10.28
C GLY A 239 9.45 9.63 -8.83
N LEU A 240 10.27 10.61 -8.44
CA LEU A 240 10.65 10.81 -7.04
C LEU A 240 9.39 11.15 -6.22
N TYR A 241 9.20 10.50 -5.07
CA TYR A 241 8.05 10.72 -4.17
C TYR A 241 6.69 10.48 -4.84
N SER A 242 6.65 9.70 -5.94
CA SER A 242 5.42 9.40 -6.67
C SER A 242 4.62 8.27 -6.03
N HIS A 243 3.32 8.26 -6.31
CA HIS A 243 2.41 7.22 -5.84
C HIS A 243 1.54 6.71 -6.98
N ALA A 244 1.48 5.38 -7.16
CA ALA A 244 0.61 4.75 -8.14
C ALA A 244 -0.20 3.62 -7.50
N GLU A 245 -1.54 3.67 -7.64
CA GLU A 245 -2.42 2.64 -7.11
C GLU A 245 -3.52 2.22 -8.09
N GLY A 246 -4.01 0.98 -7.94
CA GLY A 246 -5.09 0.46 -8.76
C GLY A 246 -4.63 -0.56 -9.80
N ARG A 247 -5.00 -0.37 -11.09
CA ARG A 247 -4.70 -1.33 -12.15
C ARG A 247 -4.03 -0.66 -13.34
N GLN A 248 -2.80 -1.06 -13.66
CA GLN A 248 -2.05 -0.55 -14.81
C GLN A 248 -1.93 0.99 -14.81
N THR A 249 -1.74 1.56 -13.62
CA THR A 249 -1.53 3.00 -13.46
C THR A 249 -0.04 3.33 -13.47
N GLU A 250 0.31 4.54 -13.94
CA GLU A 250 1.69 4.99 -14.03
C GLU A 250 1.84 6.39 -13.43
N ALA A 251 2.67 6.53 -12.38
CA ALA A 251 3.06 7.80 -11.79
C ALA A 251 4.51 8.11 -12.18
N ILE A 252 4.69 8.92 -13.23
CA ILE A 252 5.98 9.17 -13.89
C ILE A 252 6.63 10.45 -13.38
N GLY A 253 5.84 11.51 -13.19
CA GLY A 253 6.34 12.80 -12.69
C GLY A 253 6.79 12.75 -11.23
N ASN A 254 7.67 13.67 -10.83
CA ASN A 254 8.05 13.82 -9.43
C ASN A 254 6.84 14.28 -8.60
N SER A 255 6.61 13.65 -7.45
CA SER A 255 5.45 13.89 -6.58
C SER A 255 4.10 13.70 -7.32
N ALA A 256 4.09 12.91 -8.39
CA ALA A 256 2.87 12.59 -9.13
C ALA A 256 2.06 11.50 -8.43
N HIS A 257 0.74 11.54 -8.63
CA HIS A 257 -0.19 10.55 -8.13
C HIS A 257 -1.07 10.02 -9.27
N ALA A 258 -1.09 8.69 -9.44
CA ALA A 258 -1.95 8.01 -10.42
C ALA A 258 -2.79 6.94 -9.73
N GLU A 259 -4.12 7.01 -9.91
CA GLU A 259 -5.04 6.04 -9.33
C GLU A 259 -6.13 5.58 -10.29
N GLY A 260 -6.78 4.45 -9.97
CA GLY A 260 -7.86 3.89 -10.76
C GLY A 260 -7.40 2.83 -11.76
N GLN A 261 -7.73 2.98 -13.05
CA GLN A 261 -7.36 2.00 -14.08
C GLN A 261 -6.75 2.70 -15.30
N THR A 262 -5.56 2.27 -15.71
CA THR A 262 -4.83 2.77 -16.90
C THR A 262 -4.61 4.29 -16.92
N SER A 263 -4.65 4.92 -15.74
CA SER A 263 -4.41 6.36 -15.62
C SER A 263 -2.91 6.65 -15.54
N VAL A 264 -2.48 7.77 -16.12
CA VAL A 264 -1.07 8.18 -16.22
C VAL A 264 -0.88 9.59 -15.70
N ALA A 265 -0.10 9.75 -14.63
CA ALA A 265 0.34 11.04 -14.08
C ALA A 265 1.80 11.28 -14.51
N ALA A 266 1.99 11.92 -15.67
CA ALA A 266 3.30 12.10 -16.28
C ALA A 266 3.98 13.45 -15.93
N GLY A 267 3.20 14.46 -15.60
CA GLY A 267 3.74 15.76 -15.18
C GLY A 267 4.24 15.75 -13.73
N ASP A 268 5.22 16.58 -13.40
CA ASP A 268 5.59 16.78 -11.99
C ASP A 268 4.41 17.39 -11.22
N VAL A 269 4.16 16.88 -10.01
CA VAL A 269 3.05 17.25 -9.13
C VAL A 269 1.66 17.00 -9.78
N ALA A 270 1.60 16.15 -10.83
CA ALA A 270 0.36 15.84 -11.53
C ALA A 270 -0.47 14.79 -10.79
N HIS A 271 -1.79 14.86 -11.01
CA HIS A 271 -2.74 13.87 -10.48
C HIS A 271 -3.64 13.31 -11.60
N ALA A 272 -3.68 11.99 -11.74
CA ALA A 272 -4.54 11.30 -12.70
C ALA A 272 -5.40 10.25 -12.00
N GLU A 273 -6.73 10.39 -12.07
CA GLU A 273 -7.69 9.50 -11.40
C GLU A 273 -8.77 8.99 -12.35
N GLY A 274 -9.29 7.78 -12.09
CA GLY A 274 -10.40 7.20 -12.85
C GLY A 274 -9.96 6.18 -13.90
N PHE A 275 -10.52 6.24 -15.11
CA PHE A 275 -10.23 5.30 -16.20
C PHE A 275 -9.54 6.00 -17.36
N GLY A 276 -8.31 5.58 -17.69
CA GLY A 276 -7.60 6.06 -18.89
C GLY A 276 -7.28 7.56 -18.87
N CYS A 277 -7.23 8.19 -17.71
CA CYS A 277 -6.96 9.62 -17.58
C CYS A 277 -5.47 9.92 -17.70
N THR A 278 -5.11 11.03 -18.34
CA THR A 278 -3.71 11.45 -18.53
C THR A 278 -3.49 12.86 -18.04
N ALA A 279 -2.65 13.02 -17.00
CA ALA A 279 -2.20 14.31 -16.47
C ALA A 279 -0.72 14.50 -16.81
N SER A 280 -0.41 15.22 -17.88
CA SER A 280 0.96 15.39 -18.38
C SER A 280 1.54 16.79 -18.17
N GLY A 281 0.71 17.78 -17.86
CA GLY A 281 1.17 19.13 -17.51
C GLY A 281 1.74 19.18 -16.10
N TYR A 282 2.64 20.12 -15.83
CA TYR A 282 3.08 20.43 -14.47
C TYR A 282 1.89 20.86 -13.60
N ALA A 283 1.72 20.25 -12.42
CA ALA A 283 0.60 20.47 -11.50
C ALA A 283 -0.78 20.31 -12.16
N SER A 284 -0.90 19.45 -13.18
CA SER A 284 -2.16 19.18 -13.87
C SER A 284 -2.99 18.12 -13.14
N HIS A 285 -4.31 18.12 -13.39
CA HIS A 285 -5.23 17.12 -12.83
C HIS A 285 -6.18 16.61 -13.91
N ALA A 286 -6.16 15.30 -14.16
CA ALA A 286 -7.08 14.62 -15.08
C ALA A 286 -7.92 13.60 -14.30
N GLY A 287 -9.26 13.69 -14.44
CA GLY A 287 -10.18 12.82 -13.70
C GLY A 287 -11.41 12.37 -14.48
N GLY A 288 -11.92 11.19 -14.14
CA GLY A 288 -13.11 10.60 -14.72
C GLY A 288 -12.84 9.51 -15.75
N PHE A 289 -13.23 9.70 -17.02
CA PHE A 289 -13.07 8.72 -18.10
C PHE A 289 -12.36 9.33 -19.29
N GLU A 290 -11.16 8.82 -19.62
CA GLU A 290 -10.35 9.23 -20.78
C GLU A 290 -10.13 10.76 -20.88
N SER A 291 -10.03 11.44 -19.75
CA SER A 291 -9.76 12.89 -19.71
C SER A 291 -8.26 13.18 -19.78
N THR A 292 -7.90 14.29 -20.42
CA THR A 292 -6.50 14.69 -20.62
C THR A 292 -6.24 16.10 -20.15
N ALA A 293 -5.30 16.29 -19.20
CA ALA A 293 -4.80 17.57 -18.71
C ALA A 293 -3.32 17.71 -19.07
N SER A 294 -3.02 18.43 -20.15
CA SER A 294 -1.64 18.60 -20.64
C SER A 294 -1.07 20.01 -20.46
N GLY A 295 -1.91 20.99 -20.16
CA GLY A 295 -1.45 22.35 -19.84
C GLY A 295 -0.84 22.48 -18.46
N LEU A 296 0.04 23.45 -18.25
CA LEU A 296 0.55 23.85 -16.95
C LEU A 296 -0.63 24.26 -16.04
N ASN A 297 -0.73 23.74 -14.81
CA ASN A 297 -1.84 23.99 -13.88
C ASN A 297 -3.24 23.73 -14.47
N SER A 298 -3.34 22.84 -15.47
CA SER A 298 -4.62 22.56 -16.12
C SER A 298 -5.40 21.47 -15.37
N ARG A 299 -6.73 21.50 -15.55
CA ARG A 299 -7.62 20.54 -14.94
C ARG A 299 -8.68 20.05 -15.94
N ALA A 300 -8.73 18.74 -16.19
CA ALA A 300 -9.70 18.10 -17.07
C ALA A 300 -10.48 17.04 -16.30
N ILE A 301 -11.80 17.23 -16.11
CA ILE A 301 -12.64 16.33 -15.34
C ILE A 301 -13.91 15.99 -16.12
N GLY A 302 -14.26 14.72 -16.15
CA GLY A 302 -15.47 14.25 -16.79
C GLY A 302 -15.22 13.10 -17.75
N ARG A 303 -15.84 13.13 -18.93
CA ARG A 303 -15.65 12.11 -19.95
C ARG A 303 -15.01 12.74 -21.19
N THR A 304 -13.84 12.26 -21.56
CA THR A 304 -13.08 12.74 -22.74
C THR A 304 -12.86 14.25 -22.75
N SER A 305 -12.76 14.85 -21.56
CA SER A 305 -12.47 16.29 -21.40
C SER A 305 -10.99 16.55 -21.63
N VAL A 306 -10.64 17.64 -22.30
CA VAL A 306 -9.27 18.03 -22.62
C VAL A 306 -8.98 19.43 -22.12
N ALA A 307 -7.93 19.60 -21.30
CA ALA A 307 -7.39 20.88 -20.86
C ALA A 307 -5.93 20.98 -21.30
N SER A 308 -5.68 21.63 -22.45
CA SER A 308 -4.40 21.60 -23.13
C SER A 308 -3.55 22.86 -22.97
N ALA A 309 -4.18 24.02 -22.71
CA ALA A 309 -3.47 25.25 -22.48
C ALA A 309 -3.19 25.50 -20.98
N PRO A 310 -2.23 26.41 -20.63
CA PRO A 310 -1.96 26.76 -19.24
C PRO A 310 -3.16 27.33 -18.51
N ASN A 311 -3.27 27.01 -17.20
CA ASN A 311 -4.30 27.51 -16.28
C ASN A 311 -5.74 27.26 -16.77
N THR A 312 -5.99 26.17 -17.48
CA THR A 312 -7.30 25.85 -18.04
C THR A 312 -8.10 24.87 -17.17
N PHE A 313 -9.42 25.00 -17.24
CA PHE A 313 -10.34 24.09 -16.61
C PHE A 313 -11.38 23.57 -17.61
N ALA A 314 -11.40 22.27 -17.90
CA ALA A 314 -12.38 21.61 -18.76
C ALA A 314 -13.19 20.60 -17.95
N THR A 315 -14.51 20.74 -17.94
CA THR A 315 -15.37 19.76 -17.23
C THR A 315 -16.65 19.48 -18.00
N GLY A 316 -16.97 18.19 -18.10
CA GLY A 316 -18.17 17.72 -18.76
C GLY A 316 -17.95 16.53 -19.71
N LEU A 317 -18.61 16.55 -20.88
CA LEU A 317 -18.51 15.53 -21.91
C LEU A 317 -17.84 16.09 -23.15
N GLY A 318 -16.64 15.58 -23.51
CA GLY A 318 -15.95 16.00 -24.72
C GLY A 318 -15.60 17.49 -24.75
N THR A 319 -15.41 18.11 -23.58
CA THR A 319 -15.05 19.54 -23.49
C THR A 319 -13.58 19.78 -23.81
N ILE A 320 -13.27 20.88 -24.48
CA ILE A 320 -11.91 21.27 -24.87
C ILE A 320 -11.61 22.68 -24.36
N ALA A 321 -10.64 22.81 -23.45
CA ALA A 321 -10.11 24.09 -22.97
C ALA A 321 -8.66 24.24 -23.49
N ASP A 322 -8.51 24.90 -24.62
CA ASP A 322 -7.26 25.11 -25.36
C ASP A 322 -6.79 26.56 -25.38
N GLN A 323 -7.54 27.45 -24.74
CA GLN A 323 -7.18 28.86 -24.58
C GLN A 323 -6.66 29.11 -23.17
N GLU A 324 -5.49 29.73 -23.04
CA GLU A 324 -4.88 30.05 -21.74
C GLU A 324 -5.84 30.81 -20.81
N ASN A 325 -5.87 30.43 -19.53
CA ASN A 325 -6.72 31.01 -18.47
C ASN A 325 -8.23 30.79 -18.71
N SER A 326 -8.64 29.83 -19.55
CA SER A 326 -10.05 29.59 -19.85
C SER A 326 -10.68 28.50 -18.98
N ALA A 327 -11.99 28.62 -18.76
CA ALA A 327 -12.84 27.61 -18.13
C ALA A 327 -13.94 27.18 -19.09
N VAL A 328 -14.08 25.87 -19.28
CA VAL A 328 -15.04 25.25 -20.19
C VAL A 328 -15.92 24.25 -19.44
N PHE A 329 -17.22 24.39 -19.60
CA PHE A 329 -18.25 23.58 -18.99
C PHE A 329 -19.20 23.00 -20.04
N GLY A 330 -19.94 21.93 -19.69
CA GLY A 330 -21.00 21.38 -20.51
C GLY A 330 -20.56 20.24 -21.40
N ARG A 331 -20.80 20.34 -22.68
CA ARG A 331 -20.50 19.26 -23.61
C ARG A 331 -20.13 19.76 -25.00
N TYR A 332 -19.14 19.13 -25.64
CA TYR A 332 -18.74 19.33 -27.02
C TYR A 332 -18.72 20.83 -27.43
N ASN A 333 -18.00 21.66 -26.69
CA ASN A 333 -17.84 23.06 -27.01
C ASN A 333 -17.03 23.27 -28.29
N SER A 334 -17.31 24.32 -29.05
CA SER A 334 -16.44 24.79 -30.13
C SER A 334 -15.22 25.49 -29.51
N SER A 335 -14.02 25.13 -29.95
CA SER A 335 -12.74 25.68 -29.52
C SER A 335 -12.15 26.74 -30.49
N GLU A 336 -12.87 27.09 -31.56
CA GLU A 336 -12.37 27.99 -32.61
C GLU A 336 -12.23 29.47 -32.22
N GLN A 337 -12.72 29.86 -31.03
CA GLN A 337 -12.71 31.26 -30.59
C GLN A 337 -11.45 31.58 -29.77
N THR A 338 -10.63 32.52 -30.24
CA THR A 338 -9.47 33.02 -29.50
C THR A 338 -9.84 34.04 -28.45
N GLY A 339 -9.13 34.04 -27.32
CA GLY A 339 -9.30 35.01 -26.22
C GLY A 339 -10.58 34.83 -25.41
N VAL A 340 -11.18 33.65 -25.41
CA VAL A 340 -12.34 33.31 -24.61
C VAL A 340 -11.91 32.83 -23.24
N LEU A 341 -12.48 33.38 -22.17
CA LEU A 341 -12.19 33.04 -20.77
C LEU A 341 -13.19 32.02 -20.18
N LEU A 342 -14.45 32.09 -20.62
CA LEU A 342 -15.50 31.19 -20.14
C LEU A 342 -16.33 30.66 -21.30
N VAL A 343 -16.54 29.37 -21.33
CA VAL A 343 -17.35 28.68 -22.33
C VAL A 343 -18.34 27.73 -21.66
N VAL A 344 -19.59 27.74 -22.11
CA VAL A 344 -20.57 26.68 -21.85
C VAL A 344 -20.91 26.02 -23.16
N GLY A 345 -20.37 24.80 -23.39
CA GLY A 345 -20.65 24.00 -24.59
C GLY A 345 -22.01 23.34 -24.54
N ASN A 346 -22.70 23.25 -25.68
CA ASN A 346 -23.99 22.57 -25.86
C ASN A 346 -24.04 21.69 -27.11
N GLY A 347 -22.91 21.42 -27.73
CA GLY A 347 -22.77 20.53 -28.89
C GLY A 347 -23.27 19.11 -28.59
N SER A 348 -23.56 18.34 -29.63
CA SER A 348 -24.12 16.99 -29.49
C SER A 348 -23.08 15.87 -29.66
N THR A 349 -22.05 16.11 -30.45
CA THR A 349 -20.95 15.17 -30.76
C THR A 349 -19.65 15.93 -31.02
N ASP A 350 -18.55 15.19 -31.23
CA ASP A 350 -17.27 15.76 -31.66
C ASP A 350 -17.34 16.46 -33.00
N ASP A 351 -18.20 16.00 -33.92
CA ASP A 351 -18.42 16.60 -35.26
C ASP A 351 -19.43 17.76 -35.24
N ASP A 352 -20.22 17.88 -34.17
CA ASP A 352 -21.23 18.91 -33.99
C ASP A 352 -20.99 19.66 -32.64
N ARG A 353 -19.90 20.42 -32.63
CA ARG A 353 -19.46 21.23 -31.50
C ARG A 353 -20.06 22.61 -31.54
N SER A 354 -20.61 23.10 -30.41
CA SER A 354 -21.21 24.42 -30.32
C SER A 354 -21.12 25.01 -28.92
N ASN A 355 -21.26 26.33 -28.81
CA ASN A 355 -21.26 27.07 -27.56
C ASN A 355 -22.62 27.74 -27.31
N ALA A 356 -23.21 27.48 -26.16
CA ALA A 356 -24.43 28.17 -25.69
C ALA A 356 -24.11 29.55 -25.11
N PHE A 357 -22.96 29.66 -24.42
CA PHE A 357 -22.55 30.88 -23.74
C PHE A 357 -21.02 31.02 -23.79
N THR A 358 -20.52 32.21 -24.06
CA THR A 358 -19.10 32.56 -23.99
C THR A 358 -18.88 33.93 -23.37
N VAL A 359 -17.73 34.10 -22.67
CA VAL A 359 -17.24 35.39 -22.21
C VAL A 359 -15.78 35.53 -22.68
N ASN A 360 -15.46 36.61 -23.35
CA ASN A 360 -14.10 36.87 -23.82
C ASN A 360 -13.28 37.76 -22.85
N ALA A 361 -12.00 37.92 -23.13
CA ALA A 361 -11.08 38.67 -22.29
C ALA A 361 -11.36 40.19 -22.24
N VAL A 362 -12.11 40.73 -23.17
CA VAL A 362 -12.52 42.15 -23.16
C VAL A 362 -13.86 42.37 -22.45
N GLY A 363 -14.48 41.32 -21.96
CA GLY A 363 -15.70 41.40 -21.15
C GLY A 363 -17.00 41.22 -21.97
N ASP A 364 -16.93 40.92 -23.28
CA ASP A 364 -18.14 40.64 -24.05
C ASP A 364 -18.68 39.26 -23.70
N ALA A 365 -20.00 39.20 -23.45
CA ALA A 365 -20.74 37.93 -23.26
C ALA A 365 -21.63 37.65 -24.47
N ASN A 366 -21.56 36.44 -25.01
CA ASN A 366 -22.38 35.98 -26.13
C ASN A 366 -23.27 34.80 -25.68
N ILE A 367 -24.58 34.91 -25.98
CA ILE A 367 -25.58 33.86 -25.75
C ILE A 367 -26.11 33.44 -27.12
N SER A 368 -25.89 32.15 -27.50
CA SER A 368 -26.30 31.63 -28.82
C SER A 368 -27.81 31.34 -28.93
N GLY A 369 -28.57 31.50 -27.88
CA GLY A 369 -30.03 31.29 -27.81
C GLY A 369 -30.76 32.52 -27.25
N ASN A 370 -31.97 32.31 -26.79
CA ASN A 370 -32.76 33.34 -26.14
C ASN A 370 -32.33 33.56 -24.69
N ALA A 371 -32.15 34.81 -24.29
CA ALA A 371 -31.98 35.21 -22.90
C ALA A 371 -33.33 35.64 -22.30
N THR A 372 -33.72 35.08 -21.16
CA THR A 372 -34.87 35.56 -20.37
C THR A 372 -34.37 36.22 -19.12
N VAL A 373 -34.67 37.52 -18.97
CA VAL A 373 -34.30 38.28 -17.78
C VAL A 373 -35.59 38.60 -17.02
N ASN A 374 -35.70 38.11 -15.76
CA ASN A 374 -36.84 38.34 -14.89
C ASN A 374 -36.72 39.66 -14.07
N GLY A 375 -35.78 40.51 -14.42
CA GLY A 375 -35.51 41.79 -13.79
C GLY A 375 -35.27 42.89 -14.80
N GLU A 376 -34.75 43.99 -14.34
CA GLU A 376 -34.38 45.14 -15.17
C GLU A 376 -33.09 44.89 -15.92
N ILE A 377 -33.01 45.31 -17.17
CA ILE A 377 -31.78 45.33 -17.96
C ILE A 377 -31.33 46.79 -18.11
N GLU A 378 -30.15 47.11 -17.59
CA GLU A 378 -29.47 48.37 -17.81
C GLU A 378 -28.39 48.28 -18.88
N VAL A 379 -28.37 49.17 -19.83
CA VAL A 379 -27.31 49.30 -20.84
C VAL A 379 -26.82 50.74 -20.83
N GLY A 380 -25.53 50.92 -20.51
CA GLY A 380 -24.91 52.27 -20.45
C GLY A 380 -25.55 53.20 -19.42
N GLY A 381 -26.10 52.67 -18.31
CA GLY A 381 -26.78 53.45 -17.26
C GLY A 381 -28.25 53.78 -17.59
N HIS A 382 -28.82 53.20 -18.63
CA HIS A 382 -30.21 53.39 -19.02
C HIS A 382 -30.99 52.05 -18.93
N GLU A 383 -32.17 52.08 -18.31
CA GLU A 383 -33.08 50.96 -18.33
C GLU A 383 -33.61 50.71 -19.75
N VAL A 384 -33.38 49.51 -20.29
CA VAL A 384 -33.78 49.11 -21.64
C VAL A 384 -35.32 49.27 -21.84
N ALA A 385 -36.11 48.91 -20.83
CA ALA A 385 -37.55 49.05 -20.85
C ALA A 385 -38.01 50.52 -20.99
N ALA A 386 -37.33 51.45 -20.28
CA ALA A 386 -37.60 52.88 -20.38
C ALA A 386 -37.25 53.46 -21.76
N VAL A 387 -36.08 53.06 -22.32
CA VAL A 387 -35.63 53.44 -23.65
C VAL A 387 -36.59 52.93 -24.73
N LEU A 388 -37.00 51.66 -24.62
CA LEU A 388 -37.93 51.04 -25.56
C LEU A 388 -39.33 51.72 -25.52
N THR A 389 -39.84 52.07 -24.32
CA THR A 389 -41.08 52.79 -24.11
C THR A 389 -41.01 54.18 -24.73
N ALA A 390 -39.91 54.90 -24.52
CA ALA A 390 -39.72 56.24 -25.13
C ALA A 390 -39.66 56.17 -26.67
N LEU A 391 -38.99 55.12 -27.21
CA LEU A 391 -38.92 54.88 -28.66
C LEU A 391 -40.31 54.55 -29.25
N LEU A 392 -41.12 53.70 -28.59
CA LEU A 392 -42.47 53.37 -29.00
C LEU A 392 -43.34 54.62 -29.02
N ASN A 393 -43.32 55.43 -27.96
CA ASN A 393 -44.05 56.73 -27.92
C ASN A 393 -43.63 57.66 -29.05
N THR A 394 -42.36 57.65 -29.43
CA THR A 394 -41.87 58.46 -30.56
C THR A 394 -42.37 57.95 -31.89
N VAL A 395 -42.41 56.62 -32.07
CA VAL A 395 -42.97 55.95 -33.28
C VAL A 395 -44.44 56.28 -33.40
N ASP A 396 -45.23 56.15 -32.33
CA ASP A 396 -46.67 56.47 -32.30
C ASP A 396 -46.91 57.95 -32.67
N SER A 397 -46.08 58.86 -32.13
CA SER A 397 -46.14 60.28 -32.47
C SER A 397 -45.85 60.53 -33.94
N LEU A 398 -44.86 59.85 -34.51
CA LEU A 398 -44.51 59.95 -35.93
C LEU A 398 -45.66 59.35 -36.82
N GLN A 399 -46.23 58.23 -36.40
CA GLN A 399 -47.39 57.64 -37.12
C GLN A 399 -48.61 58.59 -37.14
N ASN A 400 -48.89 59.25 -36.00
CA ASN A 400 -49.95 60.24 -35.90
C ASN A 400 -49.64 61.48 -36.80
N SER A 401 -48.43 61.90 -36.85
CA SER A 401 -47.96 63.00 -37.70
C SER A 401 -48.11 62.65 -39.21
N ILE A 402 -47.72 61.39 -39.58
CA ILE A 402 -47.94 60.91 -40.95
C ILE A 402 -49.41 60.85 -41.32
N SER A 403 -50.28 60.37 -40.43
CA SER A 403 -51.72 60.30 -40.64
C SER A 403 -52.31 61.69 -40.88
N ASN A 404 -51.91 62.67 -40.02
CA ASN A 404 -52.37 64.07 -40.19
C ASN A 404 -51.89 64.71 -41.51
N LEU A 405 -50.65 64.42 -41.95
CA LEU A 405 -50.11 64.87 -43.25
C LEU A 405 -50.85 64.21 -44.41
N GLN A 406 -51.20 62.91 -44.25
CA GLN A 406 -52.03 62.20 -45.28
C GLN A 406 -53.41 62.83 -45.37
N GLU A 407 -54.05 63.18 -44.26
CA GLU A 407 -55.35 63.82 -44.22
C GLU A 407 -55.28 65.20 -44.91
N GLN A 408 -54.31 66.04 -44.58
CA GLN A 408 -54.03 67.36 -45.23
C GLN A 408 -53.77 67.17 -46.72
N LEU A 409 -53.01 66.13 -47.12
CA LEU A 409 -52.78 65.89 -48.55
C LEU A 409 -54.08 65.51 -49.31
N ASN A 410 -54.92 64.70 -48.67
CA ASN A 410 -56.25 64.35 -49.21
C ASN A 410 -57.18 65.60 -49.32
N GLU A 411 -57.16 66.44 -48.33
CA GLU A 411 -57.93 67.69 -48.36
C GLU A 411 -57.44 68.60 -49.51
N LEU A 412 -56.13 68.77 -49.70
CA LEU A 412 -55.55 69.48 -50.84
C LEU A 412 -55.88 68.87 -52.19
N SER A 413 -55.90 67.55 -52.30
CA SER A 413 -56.24 66.87 -53.56
C SER A 413 -57.72 66.85 -53.90
N ASN A 414 -58.60 67.01 -52.93
CA ASN A 414 -60.08 67.06 -53.12
C ASN A 414 -60.60 68.50 -53.23
N GLY A 415 -59.78 69.52 -53.05
CA GLY A 415 -60.11 70.95 -53.13
C GLY A 415 -59.84 71.65 -54.48
N GLU A 416 -59.47 70.81 -55.55
CA GLU A 416 -59.36 71.26 -56.94
C GLU A 416 -60.60 70.95 -57.76
#